data_77a9e52df2591a342a16750014b14f35
#
_entry.id   77a9e52df2591a342a16750014b14f35
#
_cell.length_a   1.000
_cell.length_b   1.000
_cell.length_c   1.000
_cell.angle_alpha   90.00
_cell.angle_beta   90.00
_cell.angle_gamma   90.00
#
_symmetry.space_group_name_H-M   'P 1'
#
loop_
_entity.id
_entity.type
_entity.pdbx_description
1 polymer ?
#
loop_
_entity_poly.entity_id
_entity_poly.type
_entity_poly.pdbx_seq_one_letter_code
_entity_poly.pdbx_strand_id
1 'polypeptide(L)'
;MSESNTFSLSLELLENFEFKVDFDEYGYIITDEPPPLGNGEGPNPARLVGAAVANCLCASLLFALKKKKQWLPSMRADILGEIAKVEGFWRIVKINVEIQADTAAVDPEILNTAVQQFENFCIVTQSIRRGIPIHVELKNKTGATLLSSD
;
A
#
# COMPACT_ATOMS: atom_id res chain seq x y z
N MET A 1 -5.85 -18.12 -20.57
CA MET A 1 -6.96 -17.42 -19.89
C MET A 1 -6.43 -16.70 -18.67
N SER A 2 -6.71 -15.44 -18.52
CA SER A 2 -6.27 -14.66 -17.35
C SER A 2 -7.27 -14.79 -16.22
N GLU A 3 -6.77 -14.98 -15.01
CA GLU A 3 -7.57 -14.89 -13.79
C GLU A 3 -7.63 -13.43 -13.35
N SER A 4 -8.78 -12.98 -12.89
CA SER A 4 -8.96 -11.63 -12.33
C SER A 4 -9.80 -11.69 -11.07
N ASN A 5 -9.44 -10.84 -10.13
CA ASN A 5 -10.16 -10.62 -8.89
C ASN A 5 -10.44 -9.14 -8.72
N THR A 6 -11.48 -8.82 -7.98
CA THR A 6 -11.82 -7.45 -7.60
C THR A 6 -11.90 -7.33 -6.10
N PHE A 7 -11.64 -6.12 -5.62
CA PHE A 7 -11.94 -5.75 -4.24
C PHE A 7 -12.63 -4.39 -4.24
N SER A 8 -13.38 -4.10 -3.20
CA SER A 8 -14.06 -2.82 -3.04
C SER A 8 -13.94 -2.31 -1.61
N LEU A 9 -13.96 -1.01 -1.48
CA LEU A 9 -14.06 -0.30 -0.21
C LEU A 9 -14.77 1.02 -0.46
N SER A 10 -15.18 1.67 0.59
CA SER A 10 -15.84 2.97 0.52
C SER A 10 -15.16 3.99 1.41
N LEU A 11 -15.44 5.26 1.14
CA LEU A 11 -14.83 6.37 1.86
C LEU A 11 -15.86 7.47 2.04
N GLU A 12 -15.89 8.06 3.23
CA GLU A 12 -16.86 9.09 3.60
C GLU A 12 -16.13 10.25 4.29
N LEU A 13 -16.45 11.47 3.85
CA LEU A 13 -15.97 12.68 4.51
C LEU A 13 -16.66 12.84 5.86
N LEU A 14 -15.89 13.00 6.93
CA LEU A 14 -16.40 13.32 8.26
C LEU A 14 -16.42 14.83 8.48
N GLU A 15 -15.25 15.44 8.52
CA GLU A 15 -15.11 16.90 8.58
C GLU A 15 -13.74 17.32 8.06
N ASN A 16 -13.65 18.51 7.51
CA ASN A 16 -12.40 19.11 7.00
C ASN A 16 -11.68 18.14 6.02
N PHE A 17 -10.53 17.56 6.38
CA PHE A 17 -9.78 16.56 5.61
C PHE A 17 -9.83 15.17 6.26
N GLU A 18 -10.69 14.99 7.23
CA GLU A 18 -10.87 13.74 7.95
C GLU A 18 -11.87 12.85 7.23
N PHE A 19 -11.44 11.63 6.90
CA PHE A 19 -12.25 10.63 6.22
C PHE A 19 -12.31 9.33 7.01
N LYS A 20 -13.46 8.67 6.92
CA LYS A 20 -13.60 7.28 7.31
C LYS A 20 -13.39 6.42 6.07
N VAL A 21 -12.39 5.55 6.10
CA VAL A 21 -12.15 4.55 5.06
C VAL A 21 -12.67 3.21 5.56
N ASP A 22 -13.69 2.70 4.92
CA ASP A 22 -14.40 1.51 5.34
C ASP A 22 -14.00 0.30 4.49
N PHE A 23 -13.47 -0.72 5.15
CA PHE A 23 -13.03 -1.98 4.54
C PHE A 23 -14.06 -3.09 4.70
N ASP A 24 -15.33 -2.74 4.90
CA ASP A 24 -16.45 -3.67 5.10
C ASP A 24 -16.21 -4.62 6.30
N GLU A 25 -16.12 -5.91 6.06
CA GLU A 25 -15.92 -6.91 7.12
C GLU A 25 -14.62 -6.75 7.91
N TYR A 26 -13.64 -6.01 7.37
CA TYR A 26 -12.33 -5.78 8.02
C TYR A 26 -12.32 -4.51 8.88
N GLY A 27 -13.47 -3.83 9.04
CA GLY A 27 -13.57 -2.62 9.84
C GLY A 27 -13.19 -1.37 9.06
N TYR A 28 -12.77 -0.32 9.77
CA TYR A 28 -12.43 0.97 9.16
C TYR A 28 -11.22 1.60 9.80
N ILE A 29 -10.67 2.58 9.12
CA ILE A 29 -9.65 3.48 9.65
C ILE A 29 -10.09 4.93 9.44
N ILE A 30 -9.55 5.82 10.27
CA ILE A 30 -9.68 7.26 10.07
C ILE A 30 -8.40 7.77 9.40
N THR A 31 -8.56 8.58 8.37
CA THR A 31 -7.46 9.27 7.68
C THR A 31 -7.62 10.76 7.83
N ASP A 32 -6.53 11.49 7.82
CA ASP A 32 -6.54 12.96 7.90
C ASP A 32 -5.23 13.49 7.32
N GLU A 33 -5.17 14.78 7.08
CA GLU A 33 -3.92 15.47 6.75
C GLU A 33 -3.32 16.08 8.02
N PRO A 34 -1.99 16.24 8.07
CA PRO A 34 -1.37 16.92 9.22
C PRO A 34 -1.69 18.41 9.21
N PRO A 35 -1.58 19.08 10.39
CA PRO A 35 -1.67 20.53 10.43
C PRO A 35 -0.64 21.20 9.51
N PRO A 36 -0.95 22.38 8.91
CA PRO A 36 -2.17 23.18 9.09
C PRO A 36 -3.36 22.77 8.23
N LEU A 37 -3.20 21.84 7.32
CA LEU A 37 -4.28 21.46 6.38
C LEU A 37 -5.39 20.70 7.11
N GLY A 38 -5.07 19.65 7.82
CA GLY A 38 -5.97 18.87 8.68
C GLY A 38 -5.62 19.01 10.14
N ASN A 39 -6.13 18.10 10.97
CA ASN A 39 -5.93 18.07 12.42
C ASN A 39 -5.01 16.92 12.87
N GLY A 40 -4.58 16.07 11.93
CA GLY A 40 -3.69 14.95 12.24
C GLY A 40 -4.37 13.80 13.01
N GLU A 41 -5.66 13.61 12.83
CA GLU A 41 -6.44 12.56 13.52
C GLU A 41 -6.16 11.14 13.02
N GLY A 42 -5.45 11.01 11.90
CA GLY A 42 -5.07 9.73 11.33
C GLY A 42 -3.97 9.87 10.28
N PRO A 43 -3.51 8.73 9.72
CA PRO A 43 -2.51 8.75 8.66
C PRO A 43 -3.07 9.39 7.39
N ASN A 44 -2.21 10.09 6.66
CA ASN A 44 -2.57 10.63 5.36
C ASN A 44 -2.42 9.58 4.24
N PRO A 45 -2.95 9.83 3.03
CA PRO A 45 -2.87 8.88 1.92
C PRO A 45 -1.45 8.42 1.55
N ALA A 46 -0.46 9.30 1.64
CA ALA A 46 0.93 8.93 1.34
C ALA A 46 1.46 7.86 2.30
N ARG A 47 1.09 7.94 3.60
CA ARG A 47 1.45 6.92 4.59
C ARG A 47 0.76 5.59 4.31
N LEU A 48 -0.48 5.61 3.82
CA LEU A 48 -1.19 4.39 3.44
C LEU A 48 -0.50 3.67 2.27
N VAL A 49 -0.02 4.42 1.30
CA VAL A 49 0.76 3.85 0.18
C VAL A 49 2.04 3.20 0.71
N GLY A 50 2.79 3.89 1.57
CA GLY A 50 4.00 3.34 2.19
C GLY A 50 3.74 2.06 2.97
N ALA A 51 2.68 2.06 3.79
CA ALA A 51 2.27 0.90 4.57
C ALA A 51 1.89 -0.28 3.67
N ALA A 52 1.15 -0.03 2.60
CA ALA A 52 0.75 -1.06 1.64
C ALA A 52 1.96 -1.70 0.96
N VAL A 53 2.92 -0.90 0.53
CA VAL A 53 4.17 -1.38 -0.09
C VAL A 53 4.94 -2.27 0.88
N ALA A 54 5.21 -1.80 2.08
CA ALA A 54 5.99 -2.55 3.07
C ALA A 54 5.29 -3.83 3.52
N ASN A 55 3.99 -3.75 3.79
CA ASN A 55 3.20 -4.92 4.19
C ASN A 55 3.24 -6.00 3.10
N CYS A 56 3.02 -5.60 1.85
CA CYS A 56 3.02 -6.55 0.73
C CYS A 56 4.40 -7.19 0.53
N LEU A 57 5.48 -6.42 0.64
CA LEU A 57 6.85 -6.95 0.57
C LEU A 57 7.12 -7.97 1.67
N CYS A 58 6.78 -7.64 2.91
CA CYS A 58 6.94 -8.55 4.05
C CYS A 58 6.13 -9.84 3.88
N ALA A 59 4.87 -9.70 3.48
CA ALA A 59 4.00 -10.86 3.22
C ALA A 59 4.54 -11.73 2.09
N SER A 60 5.11 -11.12 1.06
CA SER A 60 5.69 -11.82 -0.08
C SER A 60 6.94 -12.62 0.31
N LEU A 61 7.76 -12.10 1.20
CA LEU A 61 8.90 -12.84 1.76
C LEU A 61 8.42 -14.05 2.56
N LEU A 62 7.43 -13.87 3.42
CA LEU A 62 6.81 -14.98 4.16
C LEU A 62 6.22 -16.03 3.22
N PHE A 63 5.55 -15.59 2.16
CA PHE A 63 4.99 -16.50 1.16
C PHE A 63 6.07 -17.33 0.46
N ALA A 64 7.17 -16.69 0.03
CA ALA A 64 8.29 -17.36 -0.62
C ALA A 64 8.92 -18.43 0.28
N LEU A 65 9.09 -18.13 1.56
CA LEU A 65 9.62 -19.08 2.55
C LEU A 65 8.63 -20.21 2.86
N LYS A 66 7.36 -19.88 3.02
CA LYS A 66 6.30 -20.85 3.32
C LYS A 66 6.18 -21.91 2.22
N LYS A 67 6.36 -21.55 0.98
CA LYS A 67 6.38 -22.50 -0.15
C LYS A 67 7.45 -23.59 0.02
N LYS A 68 8.50 -23.29 0.77
CA LYS A 68 9.60 -24.22 1.09
C LYS A 68 9.52 -24.73 2.54
N LYS A 69 8.36 -24.58 3.18
CA LYS A 69 8.11 -25.02 4.58
C LYS A 69 9.05 -24.37 5.56
N GLN A 70 9.50 -23.15 5.29
CA GLN A 70 10.30 -22.31 6.18
C GLN A 70 9.44 -21.18 6.76
N TRP A 71 9.81 -20.68 7.90
CA TRP A 71 9.08 -19.64 8.62
C TRP A 71 10.04 -18.70 9.34
N LEU A 72 9.59 -17.45 9.54
CA LEU A 72 10.33 -16.44 10.34
C LEU A 72 9.61 -16.22 11.67
N PRO A 73 10.33 -16.29 12.81
CA PRO A 73 9.71 -16.01 14.11
C PRO A 73 9.40 -14.53 14.30
N SER A 74 10.16 -13.65 13.64
CA SER A 74 9.94 -12.20 13.73
C SER A 74 10.41 -11.48 12.48
N MET A 75 9.74 -10.37 12.21
CA MET A 75 10.08 -9.48 11.11
C MET A 75 9.51 -8.10 11.39
N ARG A 76 10.26 -7.07 11.01
CA ARG A 76 9.79 -5.68 11.02
C ARG A 76 10.26 -4.96 9.76
N ALA A 77 9.61 -3.86 9.45
CA ALA A 77 10.04 -2.99 8.36
C ALA A 77 9.97 -1.53 8.80
N ASP A 78 10.95 -0.75 8.38
CA ASP A 78 10.96 0.71 8.49
C ASP A 78 10.81 1.30 7.09
N ILE A 79 9.96 2.32 6.98
CA ILE A 79 9.58 2.90 5.69
C ILE A 79 9.90 4.39 5.70
N LEU A 80 10.62 4.85 4.68
CA LEU A 80 10.87 6.26 4.42
C LEU A 80 10.33 6.63 3.05
N GLY A 81 9.27 7.45 3.02
CA GLY A 81 8.72 8.02 1.79
C GLY A 81 9.28 9.41 1.54
N GLU A 82 9.66 9.68 0.32
CA GLU A 82 10.11 11.00 -0.12
C GLU A 82 9.04 11.65 -0.99
N ILE A 83 8.67 12.88 -0.66
CA ILE A 83 7.69 13.67 -1.38
C ILE A 83 8.38 14.93 -1.90
N ALA A 84 8.23 15.21 -3.19
CA ALA A 84 8.82 16.37 -3.84
C ALA A 84 7.87 16.97 -4.88
N LYS A 85 8.15 18.20 -5.28
CA LYS A 85 7.43 18.82 -6.40
C LYS A 85 7.99 18.32 -7.74
N VAL A 86 7.09 17.84 -8.57
CA VAL A 86 7.36 17.45 -9.96
C VAL A 86 6.41 18.24 -10.84
N GLU A 87 6.95 19.03 -11.73
CA GLU A 87 6.17 19.93 -12.61
C GLU A 87 5.19 20.82 -11.83
N GLY A 88 5.60 21.27 -10.63
CA GLY A 88 4.79 22.15 -9.77
C GLY A 88 3.81 21.45 -8.84
N PHE A 89 3.68 20.15 -8.90
CA PHE A 89 2.74 19.37 -8.07
C PHE A 89 3.46 18.41 -7.13
N TRP A 90 2.92 18.22 -5.94
CA TRP A 90 3.48 17.28 -4.98
C TRP A 90 3.27 15.83 -5.44
N ARG A 91 4.34 15.04 -5.37
CA ARG A 91 4.34 13.63 -5.75
C ARG A 91 5.17 12.82 -4.77
N ILE A 92 4.77 11.58 -4.52
CA ILE A 92 5.65 10.60 -3.89
C ILE A 92 6.68 10.21 -4.95
N VAL A 93 7.95 10.51 -4.70
CA VAL A 93 9.03 10.29 -5.68
C VAL A 93 9.86 9.06 -5.35
N LYS A 94 9.82 8.60 -4.10
CA LYS A 94 10.57 7.42 -3.68
C LYS A 94 9.98 6.82 -2.41
N ILE A 95 10.03 5.53 -2.29
CA ILE A 95 9.71 4.79 -1.07
C ILE A 95 10.88 3.84 -0.79
N ASN A 96 11.53 4.01 0.36
CA ASN A 96 12.58 3.12 0.85
C ASN A 96 11.97 2.22 1.92
N VAL A 97 12.19 0.93 1.80
CA VAL A 97 11.73 -0.06 2.77
C VAL A 97 12.94 -0.85 3.25
N GLU A 98 13.19 -0.84 4.55
CA GLU A 98 14.20 -1.67 5.19
C GLU A 98 13.51 -2.76 5.99
N ILE A 99 13.74 -4.01 5.61
CA ILE A 99 13.14 -5.18 6.28
C ILE A 99 14.21 -5.85 7.13
N GLN A 100 13.90 -6.09 8.40
CA GLN A 100 14.73 -6.83 9.33
C GLN A 100 13.96 -8.07 9.77
N ALA A 101 14.58 -9.24 9.60
CA ALA A 101 13.95 -10.51 9.91
C ALA A 101 14.90 -11.44 10.65
N ASP A 102 14.37 -12.22 11.59
CA ASP A 102 15.13 -13.28 12.24
C ASP A 102 15.18 -14.51 11.31
N THR A 103 16.32 -14.68 10.65
CA THR A 103 16.55 -15.75 9.66
C THR A 103 17.41 -16.88 10.19
N ALA A 104 17.76 -16.88 11.48
CA ALA A 104 18.74 -17.80 12.05
C ALA A 104 18.37 -19.29 11.87
N ALA A 105 17.07 -19.60 11.91
CA ALA A 105 16.57 -20.98 11.78
C ALA A 105 16.20 -21.37 10.33
N VAL A 106 16.39 -20.47 9.37
CA VAL A 106 16.06 -20.71 7.96
C VAL A 106 17.25 -21.35 7.26
N ASP A 107 16.99 -22.38 6.44
CA ASP A 107 18.01 -22.97 5.58
C ASP A 107 18.63 -21.90 4.68
N PRO A 108 19.98 -21.74 4.65
CA PRO A 108 20.64 -20.67 3.92
C PRO A 108 20.39 -20.68 2.41
N GLU A 109 20.30 -21.85 1.79
CA GLU A 109 20.04 -21.94 0.34
C GLU A 109 18.61 -21.55 0.01
N ILE A 110 17.66 -21.99 0.84
CA ILE A 110 16.25 -21.62 0.71
C ILE A 110 16.08 -20.12 0.94
N LEU A 111 16.73 -19.57 1.96
CA LEU A 111 16.70 -18.13 2.23
C LEU A 111 17.22 -17.32 1.03
N ASN A 112 18.36 -17.71 0.49
CA ASN A 112 18.95 -17.03 -0.66
C ASN A 112 18.00 -17.04 -1.87
N THR A 113 17.38 -18.17 -2.18
CA THR A 113 16.42 -18.28 -3.26
C THR A 113 15.18 -17.42 -3.00
N ALA A 114 14.64 -17.45 -1.77
CA ALA A 114 13.48 -16.65 -1.40
C ALA A 114 13.76 -15.15 -1.53
N VAL A 115 14.92 -14.69 -1.06
CA VAL A 115 15.33 -13.27 -1.14
C VAL A 115 15.44 -12.78 -2.59
N GLN A 116 15.87 -13.63 -3.51
CA GLN A 116 15.97 -13.27 -4.93
C GLN A 116 14.62 -13.20 -5.63
N GLN A 117 13.58 -13.86 -5.10
CA GLN A 117 12.31 -14.04 -5.80
C GLN A 117 11.12 -13.34 -5.16
N PHE A 118 11.20 -12.99 -3.88
CA PHE A 118 10.00 -12.56 -3.13
C PHE A 118 9.33 -11.31 -3.69
N GLU A 119 10.08 -10.38 -4.25
CA GLU A 119 9.50 -9.17 -4.85
C GLU A 119 8.56 -9.48 -6.02
N ASN A 120 8.79 -10.57 -6.74
CA ASN A 120 7.92 -10.97 -7.85
C ASN A 120 6.50 -11.35 -7.37
N PHE A 121 6.35 -11.76 -6.12
CA PHE A 121 5.05 -12.07 -5.52
C PHE A 121 4.36 -10.83 -4.94
N CYS A 122 5.03 -9.68 -4.90
CA CYS A 122 4.49 -8.46 -4.32
C CYS A 122 3.56 -7.75 -5.30
N ILE A 123 2.26 -7.99 -5.16
CA ILE A 123 1.22 -7.39 -6.01
C ILE A 123 1.33 -5.87 -5.99
N VAL A 124 1.40 -5.27 -4.80
CA VAL A 124 1.40 -3.82 -4.64
C VAL A 124 2.64 -3.18 -5.25
N THR A 125 3.83 -3.65 -4.88
CA THR A 125 5.09 -3.05 -5.37
C THR A 125 5.24 -3.19 -6.88
N GLN A 126 4.96 -4.36 -7.44
CA GLN A 126 5.05 -4.58 -8.88
C GLN A 126 4.03 -3.74 -9.67
N SER A 127 2.83 -3.57 -9.11
CA SER A 127 1.80 -2.73 -9.71
C SER A 127 2.18 -1.24 -9.69
N ILE A 128 2.69 -0.76 -8.56
CA ILE A 128 3.13 0.64 -8.43
C ILE A 128 4.29 0.94 -9.37
N ARG A 129 5.28 0.05 -9.48
CA ARG A 129 6.44 0.24 -10.38
C ARG A 129 6.03 0.40 -11.85
N ARG A 130 4.95 -0.24 -12.26
CA ARG A 130 4.43 -0.19 -13.64
C ARG A 130 3.42 0.92 -13.87
N GLY A 131 2.90 1.53 -12.80
CA GLY A 131 1.74 2.40 -12.83
C GLY A 131 0.45 1.60 -12.95
N ILE A 132 -0.57 2.05 -12.22
CA ILE A 132 -1.90 1.44 -12.23
C ILE A 132 -2.84 2.40 -12.95
N PRO A 133 -3.55 1.97 -14.01
CA PRO A 133 -4.59 2.82 -14.61
C PRO A 133 -5.64 3.20 -13.57
N ILE A 134 -5.99 4.46 -13.51
CA ILE A 134 -6.98 4.99 -12.56
C ILE A 134 -8.07 5.67 -13.35
N HIS A 135 -9.29 5.14 -13.28
CA HIS A 135 -10.49 5.76 -13.82
C HIS A 135 -11.19 6.56 -12.72
N VAL A 136 -11.55 7.81 -13.02
CA VAL A 136 -12.24 8.70 -12.07
C VAL A 136 -13.57 9.15 -12.66
N GLU A 137 -14.64 9.00 -11.89
CA GLU A 137 -15.95 9.50 -12.22
C GLU A 137 -16.45 10.37 -11.06
N LEU A 138 -16.70 11.65 -11.34
CA LEU A 138 -17.26 12.59 -10.36
C LEU A 138 -18.72 12.85 -10.70
N LYS A 139 -19.59 12.53 -9.75
CA LYS A 139 -21.03 12.78 -9.87
C LYS A 139 -21.48 13.75 -8.79
N ASN A 140 -22.48 14.57 -9.14
CA ASN A 140 -23.15 15.38 -8.12
C ASN A 140 -24.17 14.54 -7.34
N LYS A 141 -24.81 15.14 -6.33
CA LYS A 141 -25.78 14.46 -5.46
C LYS A 141 -27.00 13.95 -6.19
N THR A 142 -27.35 14.51 -7.37
CA THR A 142 -28.50 14.10 -8.21
C THR A 142 -28.13 13.00 -9.21
N GLY A 143 -26.86 12.58 -9.24
CA GLY A 143 -26.38 11.52 -10.12
C GLY A 143 -25.84 12.01 -11.47
N ALA A 144 -25.82 13.33 -11.74
CA ALA A 144 -25.24 13.84 -12.98
C ALA A 144 -23.72 13.75 -12.95
N THR A 145 -23.12 13.23 -14.02
CA THR A 145 -21.68 13.11 -14.16
C THR A 145 -21.06 14.47 -14.46
N LEU A 146 -20.15 14.92 -13.59
CA LEU A 146 -19.42 16.18 -13.74
C LEU A 146 -18.05 15.96 -14.42
N LEU A 147 -17.45 14.79 -14.20
CA LEU A 147 -16.16 14.40 -14.77
C LEU A 147 -16.14 12.88 -14.98
N SER A 148 -15.55 12.47 -16.08
CA SER A 148 -15.15 11.09 -16.32
C SER A 148 -13.79 11.12 -16.99
N SER A 149 -12.77 10.50 -16.35
CA SER A 149 -11.40 10.48 -16.88
C SER A 149 -10.67 9.18 -16.53
N ASP A 150 -9.74 8.83 -17.39
CA ASP A 150 -8.81 7.71 -17.19
C ASP A 150 -7.40 8.21 -16.84
#